data_bb15edb87e38c0614514605a4aeddeef
#
_entry.id   bb15edb87e38c0614514605a4aeddeef
#
_cell.length_a   1.000
_cell.length_b   1.000
_cell.length_c   1.000
_cell.angle_alpha   90.00
_cell.angle_beta   90.00
_cell.angle_gamma   90.00
#
_symmetry.space_group_name_H-M   'P 1'
#
loop_
_entity.id
_entity.type
_entity.pdbx_description
1 polymer ?
#
loop_
_entity_poly.entity_id
_entity_poly.type
_entity_poly.pdbx_seq_one_letter_code
_entity_poly.pdbx_strand_id
1 'polypeptide(L)'
;MKSVTAKTIVGVLLFSLALLAQGNFGRILGIVSDQSGAVMPGVKVTVLDTQRGIARNLTTDQAGAYNAPNLIPGTYTVRVEAAGFKVLDRQNVLVEVGSEVRVDLTPQPGEQTQTVTITEAVPLVDTASATLGGTVNNAEINDMPLNGRNYQNMLSLIPGVMVQPGGSPWTQSTNNSRPDETVWMVDGIINANFVDYRPIANMPSPFTDGATILPIDAI
;
A
#
# COMPACT_ATOMS: atom_id res chain seq x y z
N MET A 1 21.70 -9.10 -43.94
CA MET A 1 21.17 -7.93 -43.19
C MET A 1 19.72 -8.12 -42.75
N LYS A 2 18.78 -8.59 -43.55
CA LYS A 2 17.35 -8.76 -43.17
C LYS A 2 17.08 -9.71 -41.98
N SER A 3 17.93 -10.73 -41.77
CA SER A 3 17.78 -11.71 -40.68
C SER A 3 18.21 -11.16 -39.31
N VAL A 4 19.19 -10.26 -39.26
CA VAL A 4 19.68 -9.65 -38.03
C VAL A 4 18.68 -8.63 -37.52
N THR A 5 18.12 -7.78 -38.39
CA THR A 5 17.08 -6.80 -38.03
C THR A 5 15.83 -7.47 -37.49
N ALA A 6 15.39 -8.60 -38.08
CA ALA A 6 14.22 -9.32 -37.56
C ALA A 6 14.46 -9.89 -36.15
N LYS A 7 15.65 -10.45 -35.87
CA LYS A 7 15.99 -10.97 -34.54
C LYS A 7 16.12 -9.86 -33.49
N THR A 8 16.62 -8.69 -33.88
CA THR A 8 16.72 -7.53 -32.99
C THR A 8 15.33 -6.99 -32.62
N ILE A 9 14.43 -6.89 -33.60
CA ILE A 9 13.05 -6.44 -33.38
C ILE A 9 12.30 -7.42 -32.45
N VAL A 10 12.44 -8.73 -32.66
CA VAL A 10 11.82 -9.74 -31.78
C VAL A 10 12.43 -9.66 -30.37
N GLY A 11 13.73 -9.45 -30.22
CA GLY A 11 14.38 -9.28 -28.91
C GLY A 11 13.86 -8.04 -28.16
N VAL A 12 13.72 -6.90 -28.83
CA VAL A 12 13.17 -5.67 -28.24
C VAL A 12 11.69 -5.85 -27.87
N LEU A 13 10.90 -6.53 -28.68
CA LEU A 13 9.48 -6.82 -28.41
C LEU A 13 9.30 -7.77 -27.22
N LEU A 14 10.17 -8.76 -27.05
CA LEU A 14 10.14 -9.67 -25.91
C LEU A 14 10.61 -8.96 -24.61
N PHE A 15 11.50 -8.01 -24.72
CA PHE A 15 11.99 -7.25 -23.55
C PHE A 15 10.95 -6.23 -23.04
N SER A 16 10.11 -5.69 -23.93
CA SER A 16 9.05 -4.74 -23.55
C SER A 16 7.88 -5.39 -22.81
N LEU A 17 7.68 -6.70 -22.93
CA LEU A 17 6.60 -7.42 -22.19
C LEU A 17 6.87 -7.51 -20.68
N ALA A 18 8.12 -7.45 -20.24
CA ALA A 18 8.48 -7.51 -18.83
C ALA A 18 8.14 -6.22 -18.04
N LEU A 19 7.94 -5.08 -18.72
CA LEU A 19 7.62 -3.80 -18.11
C LEU A 19 6.16 -3.68 -17.61
N LEU A 20 5.27 -4.58 -18.01
CA LEU A 20 3.86 -4.58 -17.61
C LEU A 20 3.60 -5.34 -16.28
N ALA A 21 4.63 -5.92 -15.67
CA ALA A 21 4.49 -6.81 -14.51
C ALA A 21 4.50 -6.08 -13.14
N GLN A 22 4.68 -4.76 -13.10
CA GLN A 22 4.70 -4.00 -11.84
C GLN A 22 3.30 -3.44 -11.53
N GLY A 23 2.37 -4.33 -11.20
CA GLY A 23 1.08 -3.93 -10.66
C GLY A 23 1.23 -3.51 -9.20
N ASN A 24 1.04 -2.23 -8.91
CA ASN A 24 0.99 -1.68 -7.55
C ASN A 24 -0.36 -2.03 -6.89
N PHE A 25 -0.62 -3.33 -6.72
CA PHE A 25 -1.87 -3.83 -6.14
C PHE A 25 -1.69 -4.10 -4.65
N GLY A 26 -2.72 -3.80 -3.88
CA GLY A 26 -2.83 -4.26 -2.51
C GLY A 26 -3.59 -5.59 -2.41
N ARG A 27 -3.77 -6.08 -1.19
CA ARG A 27 -4.60 -7.26 -0.89
C ARG A 27 -5.32 -7.11 0.43
N ILE A 28 -6.49 -7.74 0.55
CA ILE A 28 -7.21 -7.93 1.80
C ILE A 28 -7.20 -9.41 2.13
N LEU A 29 -6.86 -9.73 3.36
CA LEU A 29 -6.92 -11.07 3.90
C LEU A 29 -7.50 -11.06 5.32
N GLY A 30 -7.91 -12.21 5.82
CA GLY A 30 -8.41 -12.33 7.18
C GLY A 30 -9.00 -13.69 7.46
N ILE A 31 -9.50 -13.84 8.66
CA ILE A 31 -10.15 -15.06 9.15
C ILE A 31 -11.60 -14.72 9.53
N VAL A 32 -12.52 -15.61 9.18
CA VAL A 32 -13.90 -15.56 9.66
C VAL A 32 -14.05 -16.57 10.79
N SER A 33 -14.43 -16.09 11.97
CA SER A 33 -14.67 -16.93 13.16
C SER A 33 -16.00 -16.56 13.82
N ASP A 34 -16.59 -17.49 14.54
CA ASP A 34 -17.76 -17.21 15.36
C ASP A 34 -17.39 -16.55 16.69
N GLN A 35 -18.39 -16.23 17.52
CA GLN A 35 -18.17 -15.60 18.83
C GLN A 35 -17.43 -16.48 19.84
N SER A 36 -17.36 -17.80 19.61
CA SER A 36 -16.59 -18.74 20.44
C SER A 36 -15.11 -18.80 20.01
N GLY A 37 -14.77 -18.16 18.89
CA GLY A 37 -13.45 -18.23 18.28
C GLY A 37 -13.27 -19.41 17.33
N ALA A 38 -14.31 -20.21 17.07
CA ALA A 38 -14.24 -21.30 16.10
C ALA A 38 -14.23 -20.74 14.68
N VAL A 39 -13.30 -21.23 13.86
CA VAL A 39 -13.19 -20.80 12.46
C VAL A 39 -14.38 -21.27 11.63
N MET A 40 -14.78 -20.50 10.64
CA MET A 40 -15.96 -20.75 9.82
C MET A 40 -15.54 -21.04 8.37
N PRO A 41 -15.42 -22.32 7.98
CA PRO A 41 -15.12 -22.69 6.60
C PRO A 41 -16.36 -22.58 5.70
N GLY A 42 -16.14 -22.37 4.39
CA GLY A 42 -17.20 -22.35 3.39
C GLY A 42 -18.11 -21.12 3.43
N VAL A 43 -17.74 -20.09 4.17
CA VAL A 43 -18.50 -18.84 4.29
C VAL A 43 -18.23 -17.95 3.09
N LYS A 44 -19.29 -17.32 2.56
CA LYS A 44 -19.19 -16.38 1.46
C LYS A 44 -18.69 -15.03 1.97
N VAL A 45 -17.60 -14.56 1.38
CA VAL A 45 -17.02 -13.22 1.63
C VAL A 45 -17.05 -12.42 0.34
N THR A 46 -17.64 -11.24 0.38
CA THR A 46 -17.70 -10.31 -0.76
C THR A 46 -16.86 -9.09 -0.46
N VAL A 47 -15.85 -8.82 -1.26
CA VAL A 47 -15.02 -7.61 -1.19
C VAL A 47 -15.50 -6.65 -2.28
N LEU A 48 -16.11 -5.54 -1.87
CA LEU A 48 -16.71 -4.53 -2.74
C LEU A 48 -15.84 -3.27 -2.77
N ASP A 49 -15.37 -2.90 -3.95
CA ASP A 49 -14.77 -1.59 -4.20
C ASP A 49 -15.87 -0.53 -4.20
N THR A 50 -15.87 0.36 -3.22
CA THR A 50 -16.94 1.35 -3.05
C THR A 50 -16.90 2.46 -4.09
N GLN A 51 -15.73 2.73 -4.66
CA GLN A 51 -15.56 3.79 -5.66
C GLN A 51 -15.91 3.31 -7.08
N ARG A 52 -15.61 2.04 -7.40
CA ARG A 52 -15.79 1.47 -8.73
C ARG A 52 -17.00 0.54 -8.85
N GLY A 53 -17.61 0.18 -7.72
CA GLY A 53 -18.75 -0.75 -7.68
C GLY A 53 -18.39 -2.19 -8.06
N ILE A 54 -17.11 -2.55 -8.04
CA ILE A 54 -16.64 -3.89 -8.43
C ILE A 54 -16.64 -4.79 -7.20
N ALA A 55 -17.38 -5.91 -7.28
CA ALA A 55 -17.43 -6.90 -6.22
C ALA A 55 -16.62 -8.16 -6.58
N ARG A 56 -15.86 -8.68 -5.60
CA ARG A 56 -15.20 -9.98 -5.67
C ARG A 56 -15.83 -10.91 -4.64
N ASN A 57 -16.30 -12.05 -5.11
CA ASN A 57 -16.84 -13.11 -4.25
C ASN A 57 -15.76 -14.14 -3.97
N LEU A 58 -15.56 -14.43 -2.71
CA LEU A 58 -14.60 -15.38 -2.18
C LEU A 58 -15.35 -16.37 -1.26
N THR A 59 -14.69 -17.48 -0.95
CA THR A 59 -15.18 -18.46 0.02
C THR A 59 -14.04 -18.77 0.99
N THR A 60 -14.33 -18.84 2.29
CA THR A 60 -13.33 -19.19 3.30
C THR A 60 -12.88 -20.63 3.15
N ASP A 61 -11.61 -20.90 3.39
CA ASP A 61 -11.01 -22.22 3.39
C ASP A 61 -11.31 -23.00 4.69
N GLN A 62 -10.66 -24.17 4.87
CA GLN A 62 -10.84 -25.02 6.06
C GLN A 62 -10.37 -24.34 7.36
N ALA A 63 -9.46 -23.37 7.29
CA ALA A 63 -9.01 -22.57 8.41
C ALA A 63 -9.87 -21.31 8.64
N GLY A 64 -10.98 -21.15 7.89
CA GLY A 64 -11.80 -19.94 7.90
C GLY A 64 -11.12 -18.74 7.26
N ALA A 65 -10.01 -18.92 6.57
CA ALA A 65 -9.23 -17.84 5.98
C ALA A 65 -9.76 -17.49 4.59
N TYR A 66 -9.66 -16.18 4.24
CA TYR A 66 -9.93 -15.67 2.91
C TYR A 66 -8.81 -14.73 2.46
N ASN A 67 -8.61 -14.63 1.15
CA ASN A 67 -7.60 -13.76 0.56
C ASN A 67 -8.12 -13.17 -0.76
N ALA A 68 -8.12 -11.84 -0.85
CA ALA A 68 -8.45 -11.06 -2.04
C ALA A 68 -7.19 -10.37 -2.57
N PRO A 69 -6.42 -11.01 -3.43
CA PRO A 69 -5.21 -10.43 -4.02
C PRO A 69 -5.54 -9.45 -5.16
N ASN A 70 -4.54 -8.68 -5.59
CA ASN A 70 -4.60 -7.79 -6.75
C ASN A 70 -5.77 -6.79 -6.68
N LEU A 71 -5.89 -6.12 -5.54
CA LEU A 71 -6.85 -5.03 -5.35
C LEU A 71 -6.22 -3.70 -5.76
N ILE A 72 -6.98 -2.92 -6.52
CA ILE A 72 -6.58 -1.55 -6.87
C ILE A 72 -6.66 -0.70 -5.60
N PRO A 73 -5.70 0.19 -5.34
CA PRO A 73 -5.78 1.10 -4.19
C PRO A 73 -7.11 1.85 -4.13
N GLY A 74 -7.70 1.91 -2.94
CA GLY A 74 -9.02 2.51 -2.75
C GLY A 74 -9.70 2.04 -1.46
N THR A 75 -10.95 2.45 -1.28
CA THR A 75 -11.77 2.08 -0.11
C THR A 75 -12.70 0.93 -0.44
N TYR A 76 -12.71 -0.07 0.42
CA TYR A 76 -13.46 -1.30 0.25
C TYR A 76 -14.46 -1.53 1.39
N THR A 77 -15.50 -2.29 1.07
CA THR A 77 -16.39 -2.90 2.06
C THR A 77 -16.26 -4.41 1.98
N VAL A 78 -16.01 -5.05 3.11
CA VAL A 78 -15.95 -6.51 3.21
C VAL A 78 -17.24 -7.01 3.87
N ARG A 79 -18.01 -7.79 3.12
CA ARG A 79 -19.28 -8.38 3.54
C ARG A 79 -19.12 -9.88 3.76
N VAL A 80 -19.67 -10.37 4.87
CA VAL A 80 -19.74 -11.79 5.19
C VAL A 80 -21.19 -12.25 5.27
N GLU A 81 -21.50 -13.36 4.59
CA GLU A 81 -22.80 -14.00 4.58
C GLU A 81 -22.65 -15.48 4.98
N ALA A 82 -23.20 -15.86 6.13
CA ALA A 82 -23.19 -17.24 6.62
C ALA A 82 -24.61 -17.67 7.05
N ALA A 83 -24.95 -18.93 6.82
CA ALA A 83 -26.25 -19.45 7.23
C ALA A 83 -26.38 -19.48 8.76
N GLY A 84 -27.45 -18.91 9.31
CA GLY A 84 -27.68 -18.81 10.75
C GLY A 84 -26.97 -17.64 11.44
N PHE A 85 -26.33 -16.76 10.66
CA PHE A 85 -25.66 -15.56 11.14
C PHE A 85 -26.20 -14.32 10.45
N LYS A 86 -26.14 -13.19 11.15
CA LYS A 86 -26.44 -11.88 10.56
C LYS A 86 -25.39 -11.54 9.54
N VAL A 87 -25.79 -10.83 8.47
CA VAL A 87 -24.84 -10.26 7.52
C VAL A 87 -23.95 -9.26 8.23
N LEU A 88 -22.64 -9.38 8.07
CA LEU A 88 -21.67 -8.45 8.64
C LEU A 88 -21.01 -7.65 7.52
N ASP A 89 -21.13 -6.32 7.58
CA ASP A 89 -20.48 -5.38 6.69
C ASP A 89 -19.39 -4.61 7.43
N ARG A 90 -18.14 -4.82 7.04
CA ARG A 90 -17.01 -4.02 7.48
C ARG A 90 -16.73 -2.97 6.41
N GLN A 91 -17.08 -1.72 6.70
CA GLN A 91 -16.88 -0.58 5.80
C GLN A 91 -15.54 0.13 6.05
N ASN A 92 -15.18 1.04 5.14
CA ASN A 92 -13.99 1.90 5.24
C ASN A 92 -12.67 1.13 5.37
N VAL A 93 -12.55 0.00 4.69
CA VAL A 93 -11.28 -0.74 4.59
C VAL A 93 -10.43 -0.06 3.53
N LEU A 94 -9.44 0.71 3.96
CA LEU A 94 -8.51 1.39 3.05
C LEU A 94 -7.43 0.41 2.59
N VAL A 95 -7.26 0.29 1.29
CA VAL A 95 -6.19 -0.49 0.66
C VAL A 95 -5.27 0.46 -0.07
N GLU A 96 -4.03 0.55 0.36
CA GLU A 96 -2.99 1.37 -0.24
C GLU A 96 -2.15 0.56 -1.23
N VAL A 97 -1.29 1.26 -1.98
CA VAL A 97 -0.38 0.64 -2.94
C VAL A 97 0.54 -0.36 -2.23
N GLY A 98 0.55 -1.61 -2.70
CA GLY A 98 1.39 -2.67 -2.15
C GLY A 98 1.05 -3.10 -0.72
N SER A 99 -0.04 -2.56 -0.13
CA SER A 99 -0.42 -2.87 1.23
C SER A 99 -1.11 -4.24 1.36
N GLU A 100 -0.92 -4.84 2.52
CA GLU A 100 -1.63 -6.03 2.97
C GLU A 100 -2.51 -5.67 4.17
N VAL A 101 -3.82 -5.64 3.97
CA VAL A 101 -4.77 -5.26 5.02
C VAL A 101 -5.42 -6.50 5.60
N ARG A 102 -5.24 -6.73 6.90
CA ARG A 102 -5.88 -7.84 7.61
C ARG A 102 -7.22 -7.41 8.19
N VAL A 103 -8.28 -8.11 7.82
CA VAL A 103 -9.66 -7.87 8.29
C VAL A 103 -10.24 -9.18 8.81
N ASP A 104 -10.14 -9.38 10.11
CA ASP A 104 -10.78 -10.52 10.78
C ASP A 104 -12.25 -10.19 11.06
N LEU A 105 -13.15 -11.13 10.84
CA LEU A 105 -14.59 -10.92 10.88
C LEU A 105 -15.28 -11.95 11.78
N THR A 106 -16.14 -11.46 12.69
CA THR A 106 -16.87 -12.28 13.63
C THR A 106 -18.36 -12.01 13.50
N PRO A 107 -19.07 -12.70 12.60
CA PRO A 107 -20.51 -12.52 12.43
C PRO A 107 -21.27 -13.00 13.68
N GLN A 108 -22.36 -12.30 14.01
CA GLN A 108 -23.22 -12.63 15.14
C GLN A 108 -24.30 -13.62 14.73
N PRO A 109 -24.69 -14.58 15.57
CA PRO A 109 -25.83 -15.45 15.32
C PRO A 109 -27.12 -14.62 15.12
N GLY A 110 -27.94 -15.06 14.18
CA GLY A 110 -29.19 -14.39 13.87
C GLY A 110 -29.67 -14.63 12.45
N GLU A 111 -30.77 -13.97 12.07
CA GLU A 111 -31.30 -14.09 10.71
C GLU A 111 -30.46 -13.29 9.71
N GLN A 112 -30.26 -13.82 8.52
CA GLN A 112 -29.50 -13.17 7.43
C GLN A 112 -30.15 -11.87 6.92
N THR A 113 -31.41 -11.63 7.25
CA THR A 113 -32.11 -10.37 6.92
C THR A 113 -31.61 -9.18 7.74
N GLN A 114 -30.88 -9.43 8.84
CA GLN A 114 -30.30 -8.39 9.69
C GLN A 114 -28.85 -8.14 9.30
N THR A 115 -28.52 -6.89 9.02
CA THR A 115 -27.14 -6.47 8.71
C THR A 115 -26.55 -5.72 9.90
N VAL A 116 -25.35 -6.12 10.30
CA VAL A 116 -24.53 -5.39 11.27
C VAL A 116 -23.43 -4.66 10.49
N THR A 117 -23.44 -3.34 10.56
CA THR A 117 -22.42 -2.51 9.89
C THR A 117 -21.40 -2.02 10.90
N ILE A 118 -20.13 -2.28 10.65
CA ILE A 118 -19.00 -1.76 11.41
C ILE A 118 -18.30 -0.71 10.54
N THR A 119 -18.32 0.54 11.02
CA THR A 119 -17.81 1.70 10.28
C THR A 119 -16.47 2.21 10.82
N GLU A 120 -16.01 1.66 11.94
CA GLU A 120 -14.70 2.02 12.49
C GLU A 120 -13.59 1.71 11.49
N ALA A 121 -12.65 2.64 11.31
CA ALA A 121 -11.48 2.41 10.49
C ALA A 121 -10.71 1.20 11.03
N VAL A 122 -10.33 0.28 10.15
CA VAL A 122 -9.42 -0.80 10.52
C VAL A 122 -8.10 -0.13 10.88
N PRO A 123 -7.58 -0.30 12.12
CA PRO A 123 -6.24 0.18 12.41
C PRO A 123 -5.28 -0.41 11.37
N LEU A 124 -4.50 0.44 10.71
CA LEU A 124 -3.43 0.02 9.79
C LEU A 124 -2.26 -0.58 10.60
N VAL A 125 -2.56 -1.58 11.42
CA VAL A 125 -1.54 -2.38 12.07
C VAL A 125 -1.20 -3.50 11.09
N ASP A 126 -0.11 -3.35 10.39
CA ASP A 126 0.43 -4.41 9.55
C ASP A 126 1.00 -5.51 10.47
N THR A 127 0.15 -6.47 10.82
CA THR A 127 0.54 -7.63 11.63
C THR A 127 1.09 -8.77 10.77
N ALA A 128 1.02 -8.62 9.46
CA ALA A 128 1.44 -9.64 8.51
C ALA A 128 2.86 -9.40 7.98
N SER A 129 3.38 -8.18 8.11
CA SER A 129 4.74 -7.82 7.72
C SER A 129 5.59 -7.44 8.94
N ALA A 130 6.81 -7.96 9.00
CA ALA A 130 7.82 -7.50 9.96
C ALA A 130 8.54 -6.23 9.49
N THR A 131 8.12 -5.63 8.39
CA THR A 131 8.69 -4.41 7.83
C THR A 131 8.28 -3.22 8.66
N LEU A 132 9.24 -2.55 9.29
CA LEU A 132 9.00 -1.28 9.97
C LEU A 132 8.87 -0.20 8.90
N GLY A 133 7.70 0.38 8.78
CA GLY A 133 7.41 1.43 7.80
C GLY A 133 6.17 2.22 8.18
N GLY A 134 5.88 3.24 7.40
CA GLY A 134 4.66 4.05 7.53
C GLY A 134 4.32 4.68 6.18
N THR A 135 3.05 4.89 5.94
CA THR A 135 2.55 5.60 4.77
C THR A 135 2.01 6.94 5.23
N VAL A 136 2.40 8.01 4.56
CA VAL A 136 1.81 9.33 4.73
C VAL A 136 0.87 9.53 3.56
N ASN A 137 -0.43 9.66 3.85
CA ASN A 137 -1.43 9.78 2.78
C ASN A 137 -1.53 11.22 2.24
N ASN A 138 -2.13 11.38 1.06
CA ASN A 138 -2.24 12.66 0.37
C ASN A 138 -3.00 13.72 1.20
N ALA A 139 -4.00 13.35 2.00
CA ALA A 139 -4.71 14.28 2.86
C ALA A 139 -3.78 14.85 3.96
N GLU A 140 -3.00 13.99 4.60
CA GLU A 140 -2.00 14.41 5.59
C GLU A 140 -0.93 15.32 4.96
N ILE A 141 -0.47 15.00 3.74
CA ILE A 141 0.50 15.82 2.99
C ILE A 141 -0.05 17.22 2.73
N ASN A 142 -1.31 17.33 2.35
CA ASN A 142 -1.94 18.60 2.03
C ASN A 142 -2.28 19.44 3.27
N ASP A 143 -2.65 18.81 4.37
CA ASP A 143 -3.08 19.48 5.61
C ASP A 143 -1.88 19.93 6.46
N MET A 144 -0.70 19.34 6.28
CA MET A 144 0.48 19.71 7.06
C MET A 144 1.16 21.00 6.57
N PRO A 145 1.50 21.92 7.49
CA PRO A 145 2.29 23.10 7.17
C PRO A 145 3.75 22.72 6.91
N LEU A 146 4.09 22.41 5.67
CA LEU A 146 5.45 22.07 5.27
C LEU A 146 6.28 23.30 4.95
N ASN A 147 7.41 23.48 5.65
CA ASN A 147 8.37 24.53 5.32
C ASN A 147 9.00 24.26 3.94
N GLY A 148 8.79 25.20 3.01
CA GLY A 148 9.25 25.06 1.63
C GLY A 148 8.54 23.98 0.83
N ARG A 149 7.39 23.45 1.31
CA ARG A 149 6.63 22.35 0.68
C ARG A 149 7.50 21.11 0.36
N ASN A 150 8.50 20.86 1.22
CA ASN A 150 9.39 19.73 1.03
C ASN A 150 8.82 18.49 1.76
N TYR A 151 8.36 17.50 0.99
CA TYR A 151 7.81 16.24 1.51
C TYR A 151 8.82 15.44 2.35
N GLN A 152 10.11 15.61 2.12
CA GLN A 152 11.15 14.92 2.88
C GLN A 152 11.11 15.26 4.39
N ASN A 153 10.60 16.44 4.74
CA ASN A 153 10.42 16.83 6.14
C ASN A 153 9.38 15.97 6.86
N MET A 154 8.46 15.32 6.12
CA MET A 154 7.44 14.46 6.67
C MET A 154 8.00 13.12 7.15
N LEU A 155 9.14 12.69 6.61
CA LEU A 155 9.78 11.45 7.03
C LEU A 155 10.17 11.49 8.52
N SER A 156 10.42 12.67 9.08
CA SER A 156 10.69 12.84 10.51
C SER A 156 9.50 12.49 11.42
N LEU A 157 8.29 12.39 10.86
CA LEU A 157 7.08 12.01 11.57
C LEU A 157 6.93 10.49 11.69
N ILE A 158 7.67 9.74 10.88
CA ILE A 158 7.64 8.27 10.88
C ILE A 158 8.50 7.77 12.06
N PRO A 159 7.98 6.88 12.91
CA PRO A 159 8.74 6.29 14.00
C PRO A 159 10.03 5.63 13.50
N GLY A 160 11.15 5.90 14.17
CA GLY A 160 12.45 5.36 13.78
C GLY A 160 13.25 6.20 12.79
N VAL A 161 12.67 7.29 12.26
CA VAL A 161 13.40 8.24 11.42
C VAL A 161 13.94 9.37 12.27
N MET A 162 15.25 9.60 12.21
CA MET A 162 15.94 10.68 12.90
C MET A 162 16.49 11.68 11.89
N VAL A 163 16.20 12.96 12.09
CA VAL A 163 16.82 14.05 11.35
C VAL A 163 18.03 14.52 12.12
N GLN A 164 19.21 14.56 11.50
CA GLN A 164 20.42 15.03 12.16
C GLN A 164 20.33 16.57 12.39
N PRO A 165 20.66 17.07 13.58
CA PRO A 165 20.67 18.50 13.88
C PRO A 165 21.61 19.25 12.92
N GLY A 166 21.09 20.28 12.25
CA GLY A 166 21.85 21.07 11.26
C GLY A 166 22.01 20.36 9.91
N GLY A 167 21.45 19.16 9.77
CA GLY A 167 21.45 18.42 8.51
C GLY A 167 20.39 18.91 7.54
N SER A 168 20.62 18.64 6.30
CA SER A 168 19.63 18.83 5.24
C SER A 168 18.53 17.74 5.33
N PRO A 169 17.34 17.95 4.77
CA PRO A 169 16.26 16.96 4.80
C PRO A 169 16.64 15.57 4.29
N TRP A 170 17.68 15.46 3.47
CA TRP A 170 18.21 14.17 2.96
C TRP A 170 19.25 13.49 3.86
N THR A 171 19.60 14.08 5.00
CA THR A 171 20.50 13.45 5.98
C THR A 171 19.73 12.71 7.07
N GLN A 172 18.60 12.12 6.71
CA GLN A 172 17.80 11.35 7.63
C GLN A 172 18.39 9.96 7.82
N SER A 173 18.37 9.50 9.05
CA SER A 173 18.74 8.14 9.44
C SER A 173 17.48 7.36 9.82
N THR A 174 17.32 6.17 9.26
CA THR A 174 16.20 5.29 9.60
C THR A 174 16.72 4.15 10.45
N ASN A 175 16.16 3.95 11.64
CA ASN A 175 16.56 2.88 12.57
C ASN A 175 18.09 2.84 12.82
N ASN A 176 18.72 4.00 12.97
CA ASN A 176 20.16 4.15 13.19
C ASN A 176 21.05 3.71 12.01
N SER A 177 20.48 3.56 10.79
CA SER A 177 21.27 3.38 9.56
C SER A 177 22.00 4.67 9.19
N ARG A 178 23.03 4.57 8.37
CA ARG A 178 23.68 5.76 7.81
C ARG A 178 22.78 6.43 6.76
N PRO A 179 22.81 7.76 6.61
CA PRO A 179 22.03 8.44 5.57
C PRO A 179 22.31 7.95 4.13
N ASP A 180 23.54 7.54 3.86
CA ASP A 180 23.99 6.97 2.60
C ASP A 180 23.49 5.55 2.31
N GLU A 181 22.94 4.88 3.32
CA GLU A 181 22.28 3.56 3.16
C GLU A 181 20.78 3.70 2.81
N THR A 182 20.26 4.93 2.75
CA THR A 182 18.86 5.19 2.41
C THR A 182 18.69 5.21 0.89
N VAL A 183 17.79 4.38 0.37
CA VAL A 183 17.45 4.37 -1.05
C VAL A 183 16.18 5.18 -1.27
N TRP A 184 16.26 6.15 -2.17
CA TRP A 184 15.12 6.96 -2.58
C TRP A 184 14.55 6.42 -3.88
N MET A 185 13.25 6.22 -3.91
CA MET A 185 12.53 5.74 -5.09
C MET A 185 11.33 6.64 -5.38
N VAL A 186 11.07 6.86 -6.67
CA VAL A 186 9.85 7.49 -7.18
C VAL A 186 9.23 6.51 -8.16
N ASP A 187 8.01 6.08 -7.91
CA ASP A 187 7.30 5.07 -8.71
C ASP A 187 8.10 3.77 -8.92
N GLY A 188 8.87 3.35 -7.89
CA GLY A 188 9.71 2.17 -7.96
C GLY A 188 11.04 2.36 -8.70
N ILE A 189 11.32 3.55 -9.22
CA ILE A 189 12.59 3.88 -9.89
C ILE A 189 13.52 4.55 -8.88
N ILE A 190 14.77 4.08 -8.83
CA ILE A 190 15.79 4.66 -7.94
C ILE A 190 16.04 6.12 -8.35
N ASN A 191 15.73 7.02 -7.44
CA ASN A 191 15.97 8.47 -7.56
C ASN A 191 17.17 8.87 -6.70
N ALA A 192 18.34 8.36 -7.03
CA ALA A 192 19.57 8.63 -6.28
C ALA A 192 20.73 8.93 -7.24
N ASN A 193 21.60 9.84 -6.80
CA ASN A 193 22.86 10.10 -7.47
C ASN A 193 23.82 8.92 -7.24
N PHE A 194 24.49 8.47 -8.29
CA PHE A 194 25.44 7.34 -8.23
C PHE A 194 26.69 7.61 -7.39
N VAL A 195 26.98 8.88 -7.06
CA VAL A 195 28.22 9.25 -6.36
C VAL A 195 28.03 9.25 -4.84
N ASP A 196 26.89 9.75 -4.35
CA ASP A 196 26.65 9.97 -2.92
C ASP A 196 25.30 9.43 -2.45
N TYR A 197 24.59 8.70 -3.30
CA TYR A 197 23.28 8.09 -3.06
C TYR A 197 22.18 9.03 -2.57
N ARG A 198 22.38 10.35 -2.74
CA ARG A 198 21.37 11.35 -2.38
C ARG A 198 20.28 11.45 -3.43
N PRO A 199 19.05 11.82 -3.05
CA PRO A 199 17.97 11.96 -4.03
C PRO A 199 18.29 13.06 -5.05
N ILE A 200 18.08 12.76 -6.33
CA ILE A 200 18.31 13.73 -7.42
C ILE A 200 17.22 14.80 -7.42
N ALA A 201 15.96 14.41 -7.19
CA ALA A 201 14.86 15.34 -7.05
C ALA A 201 14.90 16.00 -5.66
N ASN A 202 14.61 17.32 -5.60
CA ASN A 202 14.62 18.15 -4.40
C ASN A 202 16.01 18.46 -3.80
N MET A 203 17.09 18.30 -4.56
CA MET A 203 18.39 18.81 -4.13
C MET A 203 18.60 20.24 -4.62
N PRO A 204 18.71 21.23 -3.73
CA PRO A 204 19.43 22.45 -4.05
C PRO A 204 20.92 22.08 -4.04
N SER A 205 21.45 21.64 -5.17
CA SER A 205 22.88 21.42 -5.34
C SER A 205 23.49 22.57 -6.13
N PRO A 206 24.56 23.19 -5.64
CA PRO A 206 25.30 24.16 -6.44
C PRO A 206 26.01 23.52 -7.65
N PHE A 207 25.96 22.19 -7.77
CA PHE A 207 26.64 21.42 -8.82
C PHE A 207 25.70 20.80 -9.85
N THR A 208 24.39 20.85 -9.66
CA THR A 208 23.39 20.34 -10.61
C THR A 208 22.41 21.46 -10.93
N ASP A 209 22.66 22.13 -12.03
CA ASP A 209 21.69 23.04 -12.68
C ASP A 209 20.50 22.18 -13.12
N GLY A 210 19.41 22.20 -12.36
CA GLY A 210 18.16 21.58 -12.75
C GLY A 210 17.56 20.53 -11.82
N ALA A 211 17.83 20.57 -10.52
CA ALA A 211 17.06 19.77 -9.58
C ALA A 211 15.58 20.19 -9.61
N THR A 212 14.78 19.44 -10.33
CA THR A 212 13.33 19.61 -10.37
C THR A 212 12.80 19.26 -8.99
N ILE A 213 12.29 20.23 -8.25
CA ILE A 213 11.50 19.97 -7.05
C ILE A 213 10.24 19.27 -7.54
N LEU A 214 10.07 18.00 -7.16
CA LEU A 214 8.80 17.32 -7.38
C LEU A 214 7.74 18.07 -6.56
N PRO A 215 6.73 18.66 -7.21
CA PRO A 215 5.66 19.32 -6.49
C PRO A 215 4.89 18.27 -5.67
N ILE A 216 4.40 18.67 -4.52
CA ILE A 216 3.57 17.80 -3.64
C ILE A 216 2.37 17.23 -4.40
N ASP A 217 1.86 17.97 -5.36
CA ASP A 217 0.72 17.55 -6.21
C ASP A 217 1.10 16.44 -7.23
N ALA A 218 2.38 16.08 -7.32
CA ALA A 218 2.88 15.01 -8.20
C ALA A 218 3.28 13.74 -7.43
N ILE A 219 2.99 13.69 -6.11
CA ILE A 219 3.32 12.57 -5.22
C ILE A 219 2.00 11.89 -4.74
#